data_9de8eca4c3f57218e2f969f6fcfc71f5
#
_entry.id   9de8eca4c3f57218e2f969f6fcfc71f5
#
_cell.length_a   1.000
_cell.length_b   1.000
_cell.length_c   1.000
_cell.angle_alpha   90.00
_cell.angle_beta   90.00
_cell.angle_gamma   90.00
#
_symmetry.space_group_name_H-M   'P 1'
#
loop_
_entity.id
_entity.type
_entity.pdbx_description
1 polymer ?
#
loop_
_entity_poly.entity_id
_entity_poly.type
_entity_poly.pdbx_seq_one_letter_code
_entity_poly.pdbx_strand_id
1 'polypeptide(L)'
;KVAVLRQSIRDFQTQKALLTVPYTRTSHKQFEYKTIELEMDRPMKVIDQQIYDRAAKSGFPRNFFQESYFDHVTLYCMPDNANCNFSHFSDCSFHVCRLYGVKFWDTRLYGCEFHSCRIEFTLFPDSTLANTHFRDCSIHSAAFLRSRMTRCNTVDCSVGRLNFNGARLDGCTYGRITRLPNSRIEGLEDASITMGGATQEEVRYNRNAIFHALGEQDPEHPPASRDRPPGPER
;
A
#
# COMPACT_ATOMS: atom_id res chain seq x y z
N LYS A 1 -12.84 7.41 -23.09
CA LYS A 1 -11.52 7.38 -22.41
C LYS A 1 -10.99 5.95 -22.23
N VAL A 2 -11.83 4.99 -21.85
CA VAL A 2 -11.47 3.56 -21.72
C VAL A 2 -11.08 2.94 -23.08
N ALA A 3 -11.68 3.39 -24.17
CA ALA A 3 -11.35 2.89 -25.52
C ALA A 3 -9.94 3.31 -25.97
N VAL A 4 -9.49 4.51 -25.57
CA VAL A 4 -8.14 5.00 -25.89
C VAL A 4 -7.08 4.20 -25.15
N LEU A 5 -7.33 3.87 -23.88
CA LEU A 5 -6.42 3.03 -23.10
C LEU A 5 -6.34 1.60 -23.69
N ARG A 6 -7.47 1.04 -24.11
CA ARG A 6 -7.53 -0.29 -24.75
C ARG A 6 -6.82 -0.32 -26.10
N GLN A 7 -6.87 0.78 -26.86
CA GLN A 7 -6.13 0.92 -28.11
C GLN A 7 -4.62 1.00 -27.83
N SER A 8 -4.21 1.85 -26.87
CA SER A 8 -2.82 1.91 -26.41
C SER A 8 -2.31 0.56 -25.94
N ILE A 9 -3.10 -0.21 -25.18
CA ILE A 9 -2.73 -1.54 -24.71
C ILE A 9 -2.57 -2.55 -25.87
N ARG A 10 -3.31 -2.43 -26.98
CA ARG A 10 -3.17 -3.30 -28.15
C ARG A 10 -1.95 -2.96 -29.01
N ASP A 11 -1.57 -1.68 -29.05
CA ASP A 11 -0.36 -1.22 -29.74
C ASP A 11 0.91 -1.53 -28.94
N PHE A 12 0.75 -2.14 -27.76
CA PHE A 12 1.76 -2.49 -26.77
C PHE A 12 2.66 -3.68 -27.09
N GLN A 13 2.80 -4.05 -28.32
CA GLN A 13 3.94 -4.90 -28.73
C GLN A 13 5.28 -4.12 -28.68
N THR A 14 5.28 -2.85 -28.32
CA THR A 14 6.47 -1.99 -28.17
C THR A 14 6.44 -1.16 -26.88
N GLN A 15 6.84 -1.77 -25.78
CA GLN A 15 7.73 -1.29 -24.70
C GLN A 15 7.43 -0.05 -23.85
N LYS A 16 6.33 0.71 -23.96
CA LYS A 16 6.12 1.87 -23.04
C LYS A 16 4.66 2.07 -22.69
N ALA A 17 4.31 1.95 -21.41
CA ALA A 17 3.01 2.38 -20.89
C ALA A 17 3.10 3.81 -20.37
N LEU A 18 2.21 4.67 -20.84
CA LEU A 18 2.03 6.02 -20.31
C LEU A 18 0.93 5.99 -19.26
N LEU A 19 1.31 6.06 -17.99
CA LEU A 19 0.37 6.19 -16.89
C LEU A 19 0.17 7.67 -16.57
N THR A 20 -1.05 8.17 -16.70
CA THR A 20 -1.41 9.52 -16.31
C THR A 20 -1.98 9.49 -14.90
N VAL A 21 -1.21 9.98 -13.92
CA VAL A 21 -1.63 10.06 -12.52
C VAL A 21 -2.00 11.50 -12.16
N PRO A 22 -3.10 11.71 -11.42
CA PRO A 22 -3.45 13.03 -10.93
C PRO A 22 -2.40 13.51 -9.92
N TYR A 23 -1.83 14.68 -10.16
CA TYR A 23 -0.89 15.34 -9.29
C TYR A 23 -1.54 16.58 -8.68
N THR A 24 -1.68 16.62 -7.37
CA THR A 24 -2.19 17.82 -6.68
C THR A 24 -1.04 18.73 -6.29
N ARG A 25 -1.00 19.92 -6.84
CA ARG A 25 -0.14 21.01 -6.37
C ARG A 25 -0.90 21.81 -5.32
N THR A 26 -0.29 22.03 -4.18
CA THR A 26 -0.89 22.53 -2.93
C THR A 26 -1.26 24.01 -2.90
N SER A 27 -1.67 24.66 -3.97
CA SER A 27 -2.14 26.05 -3.82
C SER A 27 -3.39 26.47 -4.62
N HIS A 28 -3.82 25.72 -5.58
CA HIS A 28 -5.09 25.98 -6.26
C HIS A 28 -5.69 24.67 -6.75
N LYS A 29 -7.02 24.52 -6.65
CA LYS A 29 -7.84 23.35 -6.99
C LYS A 29 -7.78 22.90 -8.46
N GLN A 30 -6.61 22.95 -9.08
CA GLN A 30 -6.39 22.40 -10.41
C GLN A 30 -5.61 21.11 -10.29
N PHE A 31 -6.23 20.03 -10.75
CA PHE A 31 -5.57 18.73 -10.89
C PHE A 31 -4.66 18.79 -12.12
N GLU A 32 -3.36 18.80 -11.90
CA GLU A 32 -2.40 18.55 -12.96
C GLU A 32 -2.15 17.03 -13.04
N TYR A 33 -2.22 16.50 -14.25
CA TYR A 33 -1.93 15.10 -14.52
C TYR A 33 -0.48 14.99 -14.98
N LYS A 34 0.31 14.19 -14.29
CA LYS A 34 1.66 13.85 -14.72
C LYS A 34 1.64 12.51 -15.43
N THR A 35 2.07 12.50 -16.67
CA THR A 35 2.28 11.27 -17.41
C THR A 35 3.59 10.64 -16.95
N ILE A 36 3.53 9.44 -16.40
CA ILE A 36 4.69 8.66 -16.02
C ILE A 36 4.94 7.62 -17.11
N GLU A 37 6.10 7.70 -17.75
CA GLU A 37 6.56 6.65 -18.66
C GLU A 37 7.02 5.46 -17.81
N LEU A 38 6.33 4.33 -17.95
CA LEU A 38 6.73 3.07 -17.33
C LEU A 38 7.52 2.28 -18.39
N GLU A 39 8.83 2.19 -18.21
CA GLU A 39 9.62 1.21 -18.94
C GLU A 39 9.28 -0.19 -18.41
N MET A 40 8.64 -0.99 -19.23
CA MET A 40 8.38 -2.39 -18.91
C MET A 40 9.38 -3.24 -19.70
N ASP A 41 10.36 -3.78 -19.00
CA ASP A 41 11.40 -4.63 -19.58
C ASP A 41 10.86 -5.98 -20.12
N ARG A 42 9.60 -6.32 -19.80
CA ARG A 42 8.97 -7.59 -20.18
C ARG A 42 7.49 -7.40 -20.52
N PRO A 43 6.96 -8.13 -21.51
CA PRO A 43 5.53 -8.09 -21.79
C PRO A 43 4.74 -8.68 -20.63
N MET A 44 3.92 -7.86 -19.99
CA MET A 44 3.04 -8.30 -18.91
C MET A 44 1.73 -8.86 -19.47
N LYS A 45 1.18 -9.85 -18.78
CA LYS A 45 -0.17 -10.35 -19.09
C LYS A 45 -1.19 -9.30 -18.66
N VAL A 46 -2.04 -8.86 -19.55
CA VAL A 46 -3.15 -7.94 -19.21
C VAL A 46 -4.34 -8.75 -18.74
N ILE A 47 -4.78 -8.48 -17.53
CA ILE A 47 -5.92 -9.15 -16.88
C ILE A 47 -7.02 -8.12 -16.70
N ASP A 48 -8.09 -8.27 -17.43
CA ASP A 48 -9.34 -7.54 -17.22
C ASP A 48 -10.30 -8.32 -16.31
N GLN A 49 -11.45 -7.71 -15.96
CA GLN A 49 -12.42 -8.33 -15.09
C GLN A 49 -12.95 -9.66 -15.64
N GLN A 50 -13.14 -9.79 -16.96
CA GLN A 50 -13.65 -11.01 -17.56
C GLN A 50 -12.65 -12.17 -17.48
N ILE A 51 -11.37 -11.87 -17.70
CA ILE A 51 -10.28 -12.85 -17.56
C ILE A 51 -10.17 -13.29 -16.11
N TYR A 52 -10.20 -12.33 -15.17
CA TYR A 52 -10.19 -12.63 -13.74
C TYR A 52 -11.38 -13.49 -13.31
N ASP A 53 -12.61 -13.10 -13.67
CA ASP A 53 -13.82 -13.82 -13.29
C ASP A 53 -13.86 -15.26 -13.83
N ARG A 54 -13.35 -15.44 -15.04
CA ARG A 54 -13.22 -16.79 -15.64
C ARG A 54 -12.23 -17.63 -14.85
N ALA A 55 -11.08 -17.09 -14.52
CA ALA A 55 -10.05 -17.78 -13.74
C ALA A 55 -10.54 -18.06 -12.30
N ALA A 56 -11.25 -17.14 -11.69
CA ALA A 56 -11.83 -17.33 -10.37
C ALA A 56 -12.85 -18.48 -10.30
N LYS A 57 -13.62 -18.68 -11.38
CA LYS A 57 -14.61 -19.77 -11.50
C LYS A 57 -13.99 -21.13 -11.84
N SER A 58 -12.95 -21.14 -12.68
CA SER A 58 -12.35 -22.38 -13.18
C SER A 58 -11.07 -22.82 -12.43
N GLY A 59 -10.63 -22.02 -11.48
CA GLY A 59 -9.34 -22.14 -10.82
C GLY A 59 -8.25 -21.31 -11.53
N PHE A 60 -7.47 -20.60 -10.72
CA PHE A 60 -6.42 -19.75 -11.26
C PHE A 60 -5.28 -20.58 -11.85
N PRO A 61 -4.86 -20.32 -13.10
CA PRO A 61 -3.68 -20.96 -13.67
C PRO A 61 -2.43 -20.66 -12.85
N ARG A 62 -1.44 -21.53 -12.94
CA ARG A 62 -0.13 -21.29 -12.33
C ARG A 62 0.45 -19.93 -12.79
N ASN A 63 0.97 -19.16 -11.88
CA ASN A 63 1.52 -17.82 -12.13
C ASN A 63 0.52 -16.83 -12.76
N PHE A 64 -0.79 -17.02 -12.55
CA PHE A 64 -1.82 -16.11 -13.07
C PHE A 64 -1.57 -14.66 -12.67
N PHE A 65 -1.18 -14.43 -11.42
CA PHE A 65 -0.95 -13.10 -10.86
C PHE A 65 0.46 -12.55 -11.09
N GLN A 66 1.44 -13.39 -11.43
CA GLN A 66 2.83 -13.00 -11.59
C GLN A 66 3.06 -12.32 -12.95
N GLU A 67 3.87 -11.23 -12.95
CA GLU A 67 4.18 -10.47 -14.18
C GLU A 67 2.91 -10.11 -14.95
N SER A 68 1.89 -9.62 -14.23
CA SER A 68 0.57 -9.34 -14.75
C SER A 68 0.15 -7.90 -14.48
N TYR A 69 -0.58 -7.32 -15.41
CA TYR A 69 -1.16 -5.99 -15.29
C TYR A 69 -2.67 -6.09 -15.10
N PHE A 70 -3.15 -5.55 -13.98
CA PHE A 70 -4.56 -5.49 -13.64
C PHE A 70 -4.99 -4.01 -13.67
N ASP A 71 -6.04 -3.70 -14.40
CA ASP A 71 -6.59 -2.36 -14.52
C ASP A 71 -8.08 -2.36 -14.19
N HIS A 72 -8.46 -1.60 -13.15
CA HIS A 72 -9.85 -1.49 -12.68
C HIS A 72 -10.51 -2.87 -12.40
N VAL A 73 -9.74 -3.81 -11.87
CA VAL A 73 -10.25 -5.16 -11.57
C VAL A 73 -10.70 -5.25 -10.11
N THR A 74 -11.88 -5.76 -9.89
CA THR A 74 -12.36 -6.15 -8.56
C THR A 74 -11.95 -7.59 -8.28
N LEU A 75 -11.05 -7.78 -7.32
CA LEU A 75 -10.59 -9.08 -6.86
C LEU A 75 -11.37 -9.46 -5.61
N TYR A 76 -12.09 -10.57 -5.65
CA TYR A 76 -12.91 -11.08 -4.53
C TYR A 76 -12.42 -12.44 -4.01
N CYS A 77 -11.41 -13.03 -4.65
CA CYS A 77 -10.72 -14.22 -4.15
C CYS A 77 -9.31 -14.29 -4.72
N MET A 78 -8.41 -14.85 -3.93
CA MET A 78 -7.04 -15.16 -4.36
C MET A 78 -6.63 -16.50 -3.76
N PRO A 79 -5.87 -17.32 -4.48
CA PRO A 79 -5.35 -18.56 -3.89
C PRO A 79 -4.34 -18.26 -2.79
N ASP A 80 -4.29 -19.10 -1.78
CA ASP A 80 -3.24 -19.04 -0.76
C ASP A 80 -1.87 -19.11 -1.42
N ASN A 81 -0.92 -18.32 -0.91
CA ASN A 81 0.43 -18.20 -1.43
C ASN A 81 0.51 -17.70 -2.89
N ALA A 82 -0.49 -16.98 -3.37
CA ALA A 82 -0.45 -16.39 -4.70
C ALA A 82 0.83 -15.57 -4.91
N ASN A 83 1.42 -15.75 -6.09
CA ASN A 83 2.59 -15.00 -6.49
C ASN A 83 2.19 -13.83 -7.39
N CYS A 84 2.23 -12.61 -6.82
CA CYS A 84 1.97 -11.35 -7.52
C CYS A 84 3.25 -10.58 -7.84
N ASN A 85 4.42 -11.23 -7.75
CA ASN A 85 5.70 -10.57 -7.95
C ASN A 85 5.78 -9.94 -9.34
N PHE A 86 6.41 -8.76 -9.40
CA PHE A 86 6.62 -7.99 -10.64
C PHE A 86 5.32 -7.61 -11.35
N SER A 87 4.22 -7.49 -10.62
CA SER A 87 2.91 -7.19 -11.21
C SER A 87 2.50 -5.75 -10.95
N HIS A 88 1.57 -5.26 -11.75
CA HIS A 88 1.00 -3.94 -11.60
C HIS A 88 -0.52 -4.04 -11.37
N PHE A 89 -1.00 -3.36 -10.37
CA PHE A 89 -2.41 -3.19 -10.07
C PHE A 89 -2.72 -1.69 -10.13
N SER A 90 -3.57 -1.28 -11.05
CA SER A 90 -4.02 0.11 -11.20
C SER A 90 -5.52 0.18 -10.90
N ASP A 91 -5.88 1.02 -9.95
CA ASP A 91 -7.27 1.28 -9.57
C ASP A 91 -8.08 0.00 -9.29
N CYS A 92 -7.41 -0.99 -8.71
CA CYS A 92 -8.01 -2.30 -8.39
C CYS A 92 -8.60 -2.30 -6.99
N SER A 93 -9.69 -3.07 -6.83
CA SER A 93 -10.32 -3.29 -5.53
C SER A 93 -10.17 -4.74 -5.09
N PHE A 94 -9.53 -4.96 -3.95
CA PHE A 94 -9.50 -6.23 -3.25
C PHE A 94 -10.64 -6.23 -2.22
N HIS A 95 -11.70 -6.93 -2.51
CA HIS A 95 -12.92 -6.89 -1.70
C HIS A 95 -13.18 -8.22 -1.01
N VAL A 96 -13.20 -8.21 0.32
CA VAL A 96 -13.43 -9.40 1.17
C VAL A 96 -12.45 -10.55 0.84
N CYS A 97 -11.23 -10.20 0.38
CA CYS A 97 -10.23 -11.20 0.03
C CYS A 97 -9.54 -11.78 1.26
N ARG A 98 -9.29 -13.08 1.22
CA ARG A 98 -8.29 -13.71 2.08
C ARG A 98 -6.95 -13.72 1.35
N LEU A 99 -5.99 -12.94 1.88
CA LEU A 99 -4.64 -12.85 1.36
C LEU A 99 -3.70 -13.59 2.32
N TYR A 100 -3.59 -14.89 2.15
CA TYR A 100 -2.74 -15.72 2.99
C TYR A 100 -1.45 -16.11 2.28
N GLY A 101 -0.32 -15.67 2.80
CA GLY A 101 1.00 -15.96 2.24
C GLY A 101 1.25 -15.32 0.86
N VAL A 102 0.44 -14.35 0.45
CA VAL A 102 0.56 -13.70 -0.86
C VAL A 102 1.86 -12.90 -0.94
N LYS A 103 2.52 -12.95 -2.08
CA LYS A 103 3.79 -12.28 -2.34
C LYS A 103 3.61 -11.18 -3.37
N PHE A 104 3.97 -9.96 -2.99
CA PHE A 104 3.95 -8.77 -3.84
C PHE A 104 5.36 -8.18 -4.00
N TRP A 105 6.37 -8.99 -4.28
CA TRP A 105 7.73 -8.50 -4.44
C TRP A 105 7.86 -7.66 -5.72
N ASP A 106 8.47 -6.46 -5.58
CA ASP A 106 8.64 -5.50 -6.69
C ASP A 106 7.33 -5.27 -7.46
N THR A 107 6.23 -5.19 -6.71
CA THR A 107 4.89 -5.01 -7.24
C THR A 107 4.50 -3.54 -7.12
N ARG A 108 3.73 -3.05 -8.07
CA ARG A 108 3.19 -1.70 -8.07
C ARG A 108 1.69 -1.72 -7.86
N LEU A 109 1.23 -1.02 -6.82
CA LEU A 109 -0.19 -0.83 -6.52
C LEU A 109 -0.49 0.67 -6.53
N TYR A 110 -1.27 1.09 -7.51
CA TYR A 110 -1.67 2.49 -7.68
C TYR A 110 -3.18 2.63 -7.59
N GLY A 111 -3.67 3.52 -6.72
CA GLY A 111 -5.10 3.76 -6.55
C GLY A 111 -5.87 2.53 -6.05
N CYS A 112 -5.19 1.56 -5.45
CA CYS A 112 -5.81 0.31 -5.04
C CYS A 112 -6.53 0.44 -3.70
N GLU A 113 -7.58 -0.33 -3.52
CA GLU A 113 -8.32 -0.43 -2.26
C GLU A 113 -8.38 -1.88 -1.78
N PHE A 114 -7.98 -2.10 -0.53
CA PHE A 114 -8.20 -3.35 0.21
C PHE A 114 -9.33 -3.09 1.19
N HIS A 115 -10.50 -3.65 0.94
CA HIS A 115 -11.69 -3.47 1.76
C HIS A 115 -12.13 -4.79 2.38
N SER A 116 -12.27 -4.81 3.71
CA SER A 116 -12.72 -5.98 4.48
C SER A 116 -11.88 -7.23 4.21
N CYS A 117 -10.58 -7.04 3.94
CA CYS A 117 -9.67 -8.14 3.64
C CYS A 117 -9.04 -8.71 4.90
N ARG A 118 -8.77 -10.02 4.84
CA ARG A 118 -7.95 -10.70 5.83
C ARG A 118 -6.55 -10.92 5.25
N ILE A 119 -5.56 -10.19 5.78
CA ILE A 119 -4.19 -10.15 5.27
C ILE A 119 -3.29 -10.87 6.28
N GLU A 120 -2.78 -12.04 5.91
CA GLU A 120 -1.99 -12.90 6.78
C GLU A 120 -0.72 -13.37 6.06
N PHE A 121 0.43 -13.22 6.72
CA PHE A 121 1.74 -13.61 6.18
C PHE A 121 2.03 -13.05 4.78
N THR A 122 1.46 -11.87 4.50
CA THR A 122 1.56 -11.23 3.18
C THR A 122 2.78 -10.33 3.13
N LEU A 123 3.52 -10.39 2.02
CA LEU A 123 4.80 -9.74 1.86
C LEU A 123 4.75 -8.71 0.73
N PHE A 124 5.22 -7.48 1.01
CA PHE A 124 5.34 -6.38 0.04
C PHE A 124 6.80 -5.87 -0.07
N PRO A 125 7.82 -6.75 -0.20
CA PRO A 125 9.19 -6.26 -0.25
C PRO A 125 9.47 -5.53 -1.56
N ASP A 126 10.24 -4.42 -1.46
CA ASP A 126 10.65 -3.58 -2.58
C ASP A 126 9.50 -3.02 -3.43
N SER A 127 8.26 -3.07 -2.92
CA SER A 127 7.06 -2.69 -3.66
C SER A 127 6.77 -1.20 -3.58
N THR A 128 6.02 -0.71 -4.55
CA THR A 128 5.51 0.67 -4.56
C THR A 128 4.00 0.66 -4.39
N LEU A 129 3.53 1.30 -3.34
CA LEU A 129 2.11 1.52 -3.06
C LEU A 129 1.86 3.04 -3.13
N ALA A 130 1.00 3.48 -4.03
CA ALA A 130 0.65 4.89 -4.14
C ALA A 130 -0.87 5.07 -4.18
N ASN A 131 -1.39 5.97 -3.35
CA ASN A 131 -2.83 6.17 -3.16
C ASN A 131 -3.56 4.83 -2.89
N THR A 132 -2.91 3.95 -2.13
CA THR A 132 -3.45 2.62 -1.82
C THR A 132 -4.03 2.65 -0.41
N HIS A 133 -5.25 2.15 -0.26
CA HIS A 133 -6.01 2.24 0.96
C HIS A 133 -6.34 0.86 1.54
N PHE A 134 -6.20 0.73 2.86
CA PHE A 134 -6.63 -0.44 3.62
C PHE A 134 -7.76 -0.02 4.54
N ARG A 135 -8.97 -0.57 4.34
CA ARG A 135 -10.16 -0.25 5.13
C ARG A 135 -10.80 -1.52 5.69
N ASP A 136 -11.19 -1.45 6.96
CA ASP A 136 -11.89 -2.56 7.64
C ASP A 136 -11.13 -3.90 7.53
N CYS A 137 -9.80 -3.85 7.39
CA CYS A 137 -8.98 -5.03 7.20
C CYS A 137 -8.48 -5.62 8.52
N SER A 138 -8.32 -6.95 8.53
CA SER A 138 -7.56 -7.63 9.56
C SER A 138 -6.15 -7.96 9.02
N ILE A 139 -5.13 -7.25 9.52
CA ILE A 139 -3.74 -7.41 9.08
C ILE A 139 -2.95 -8.10 10.19
N HIS A 140 -2.92 -9.42 10.15
CA HIS A 140 -2.30 -10.20 11.22
C HIS A 140 -0.78 -10.28 11.11
N SER A 141 -0.23 -10.39 9.90
CA SER A 141 1.20 -10.42 9.65
C SER A 141 1.48 -9.91 8.24
N ALA A 142 2.06 -8.73 8.13
CA ALA A 142 2.43 -8.14 6.85
C ALA A 142 3.81 -7.48 6.94
N ALA A 143 4.59 -7.58 5.86
CA ALA A 143 5.91 -6.98 5.80
C ALA A 143 6.02 -6.05 4.58
N PHE A 144 6.40 -4.80 4.85
CA PHE A 144 6.61 -3.73 3.87
C PHE A 144 8.11 -3.40 3.75
N LEU A 145 8.94 -4.44 3.70
CA LEU A 145 10.40 -4.32 3.68
C LEU A 145 10.87 -3.50 2.48
N ARG A 146 11.61 -2.40 2.74
CA ARG A 146 12.14 -1.49 1.72
C ARG A 146 11.10 -0.98 0.72
N SER A 147 9.81 -1.07 1.07
CA SER A 147 8.73 -0.60 0.21
C SER A 147 8.62 0.93 0.23
N ARG A 148 8.06 1.47 -0.84
CA ARG A 148 7.71 2.88 -0.93
C ARG A 148 6.19 3.02 -0.88
N MET A 149 5.71 3.68 0.16
CA MET A 149 4.29 3.96 0.36
C MET A 149 4.06 5.47 0.27
N THR A 150 3.26 5.90 -0.68
CA THR A 150 2.96 7.32 -0.90
C THR A 150 1.46 7.55 -0.81
N ARG A 151 1.04 8.43 0.09
CA ARG A 151 -0.38 8.78 0.33
C ARG A 151 -1.27 7.55 0.56
N CYS A 152 -0.73 6.56 1.26
CA CYS A 152 -1.48 5.39 1.66
C CYS A 152 -2.25 5.68 2.94
N ASN A 153 -3.46 5.13 3.05
CA ASN A 153 -4.29 5.31 4.23
C ASN A 153 -4.69 3.93 4.78
N THR A 154 -4.50 3.74 6.08
CA THR A 154 -4.94 2.53 6.79
C THR A 154 -5.92 2.96 7.87
N VAL A 155 -7.18 2.56 7.74
CA VAL A 155 -8.25 3.01 8.63
C VAL A 155 -9.19 1.87 8.99
N ASP A 156 -9.70 1.90 10.24
CA ASP A 156 -10.60 0.89 10.79
C ASP A 156 -10.04 -0.54 10.70
N CYS A 157 -8.71 -0.66 10.79
CA CYS A 157 -8.03 -1.94 10.66
C CYS A 157 -7.61 -2.50 12.02
N SER A 158 -7.64 -3.84 12.13
CA SER A 158 -6.96 -4.53 13.23
C SER A 158 -5.59 -4.99 12.77
N VAL A 159 -4.54 -4.71 13.54
CA VAL A 159 -3.17 -5.02 13.17
C VAL A 159 -2.48 -5.92 14.20
N GLY A 160 -1.76 -6.91 13.69
CA GLY A 160 -0.92 -7.79 14.51
C GLY A 160 0.56 -7.47 14.32
N ARG A 161 1.25 -8.25 13.50
CA ARG A 161 2.67 -8.04 13.22
C ARG A 161 2.86 -7.28 11.92
N LEU A 162 3.52 -6.12 11.99
CA LEU A 162 3.91 -5.32 10.83
C LEU A 162 5.41 -5.13 10.83
N ASN A 163 6.03 -5.14 9.66
CA ASN A 163 7.46 -4.88 9.51
C ASN A 163 7.68 -3.82 8.44
N PHE A 164 8.26 -2.68 8.84
CA PHE A 164 8.56 -1.52 8.01
C PHE A 164 10.06 -1.31 7.78
N ASN A 165 10.93 -2.30 8.06
CA ASN A 165 12.38 -2.15 7.90
C ASN A 165 12.75 -1.61 6.52
N GLY A 166 13.40 -0.44 6.50
CA GLY A 166 13.80 0.26 5.29
C GLY A 166 12.65 0.84 4.45
N ALA A 167 11.43 0.85 4.96
CA ALA A 167 10.28 1.42 4.26
C ALA A 167 10.36 2.95 4.19
N ARG A 168 9.70 3.52 3.18
CA ARG A 168 9.49 4.96 3.04
C ARG A 168 7.99 5.25 3.05
N LEU A 169 7.56 6.12 3.98
CA LEU A 169 6.18 6.50 4.18
C LEU A 169 6.03 7.99 3.87
N ASP A 170 5.52 8.34 2.70
CA ASP A 170 5.31 9.73 2.28
C ASP A 170 3.83 10.09 2.28
N GLY A 171 3.42 10.98 3.17
CA GLY A 171 2.03 11.39 3.33
C GLY A 171 1.06 10.26 3.70
N CYS A 172 1.58 9.19 4.33
CA CYS A 172 0.77 8.07 4.80
C CYS A 172 0.05 8.43 6.10
N THR A 173 -1.14 7.84 6.28
CA THR A 173 -1.96 8.04 7.50
C THR A 173 -2.48 6.72 8.05
N TYR A 174 -2.59 6.65 9.37
CA TYR A 174 -3.16 5.53 10.11
C TYR A 174 -4.24 6.05 11.06
N GLY A 175 -5.46 5.54 10.94
CA GLY A 175 -6.59 6.01 11.76
C GLY A 175 -7.44 4.86 12.28
N ARG A 176 -7.89 4.96 13.54
CA ARG A 176 -8.73 3.96 14.21
C ARG A 176 -8.18 2.53 14.08
N ILE A 177 -6.89 2.39 14.46
CA ILE A 177 -6.21 1.10 14.44
C ILE A 177 -6.43 0.37 15.76
N THR A 178 -6.86 -0.89 15.67
CA THR A 178 -6.95 -1.79 16.82
C THR A 178 -5.77 -2.77 16.79
N ARG A 179 -4.96 -2.77 17.85
CA ARG A 179 -3.87 -3.73 17.98
C ARG A 179 -4.39 -5.10 18.40
N LEU A 180 -3.99 -6.14 17.69
CA LEU A 180 -4.29 -7.52 18.09
C LEU A 180 -3.40 -7.95 19.27
N PRO A 181 -3.84 -8.90 20.11
CA PRO A 181 -2.99 -9.46 21.16
C PRO A 181 -1.64 -9.94 20.61
N ASN A 182 -0.55 -9.67 21.32
CA ASN A 182 0.82 -9.99 20.92
C ASN A 182 1.25 -9.31 19.60
N SER A 183 0.66 -8.18 19.26
CA SER A 183 1.07 -7.39 18.10
C SER A 183 2.50 -6.89 18.28
N ARG A 184 3.24 -6.81 17.17
CA ARG A 184 4.59 -6.28 17.10
C ARG A 184 4.76 -5.47 15.84
N ILE A 185 5.23 -4.25 16.00
CA ILE A 185 5.58 -3.34 14.91
C ILE A 185 7.11 -3.26 14.88
N GLU A 186 7.71 -3.60 13.75
CA GLU A 186 9.17 -3.63 13.58
C GLU A 186 9.60 -2.62 12.53
N GLY A 187 10.73 -1.95 12.76
CA GLY A 187 11.39 -1.07 11.79
C GLY A 187 10.64 0.23 11.50
N LEU A 188 9.67 0.59 12.32
CA LEU A 188 8.97 1.87 12.17
C LEU A 188 9.89 3.03 12.54
N GLU A 189 10.76 2.83 13.52
CA GLU A 189 11.79 3.77 13.97
C GLU A 189 12.79 4.11 12.86
N ASP A 190 13.12 3.13 12.01
CA ASP A 190 14.04 3.26 10.89
C ASP A 190 13.33 3.64 9.57
N ALA A 191 12.01 3.70 9.56
CA ALA A 191 11.25 4.07 8.38
C ALA A 191 11.40 5.56 8.09
N SER A 192 11.68 5.89 6.83
CA SER A 192 11.68 7.28 6.37
C SER A 192 10.25 7.79 6.27
N ILE A 193 9.84 8.66 7.19
CA ILE A 193 8.50 9.26 7.21
C ILE A 193 8.61 10.70 6.69
N THR A 194 7.94 10.98 5.59
CA THR A 194 7.93 12.29 4.92
C THR A 194 6.51 12.69 4.56
N MET A 195 6.34 13.94 4.17
CA MET A 195 5.09 14.45 3.62
C MET A 195 5.45 15.52 2.58
N GLY A 196 5.30 15.18 1.32
CA GLY A 196 5.73 16.04 0.21
C GLY A 196 5.10 17.43 0.26
N GLY A 197 5.95 18.47 0.26
CA GLY A 197 5.52 19.88 0.31
C GLY A 197 5.13 20.40 1.69
N ALA A 198 5.21 19.59 2.74
CA ALA A 198 4.89 19.97 4.10
C ALA A 198 6.08 20.63 4.83
N THR A 199 5.78 21.40 5.85
CA THR A 199 6.77 21.94 6.78
C THR A 199 7.34 20.83 7.69
N GLN A 200 8.47 21.08 8.33
CA GLN A 200 9.03 20.13 9.30
C GLN A 200 8.08 19.84 10.47
N GLU A 201 7.29 20.82 10.89
CA GLU A 201 6.32 20.67 11.96
C GLU A 201 5.16 19.74 11.55
N GLU A 202 4.65 19.88 10.33
CA GLU A 202 3.60 19.01 9.78
C GLU A 202 4.11 17.57 9.59
N VAL A 203 5.35 17.40 9.14
CA VAL A 203 5.99 16.07 9.03
C VAL A 203 6.12 15.44 10.42
N ARG A 204 6.59 16.21 11.41
CA ARG A 204 6.70 15.75 12.80
C ARG A 204 5.34 15.37 13.38
N TYR A 205 4.32 16.18 13.15
CA TYR A 205 2.96 15.86 13.59
C TYR A 205 2.44 14.55 12.98
N ASN A 206 2.62 14.38 11.68
CA ASN A 206 2.23 13.15 10.98
C ASN A 206 3.01 11.92 11.47
N ARG A 207 4.34 12.07 11.69
CA ARG A 207 5.16 11.00 12.28
C ARG A 207 4.61 10.57 13.64
N ASN A 208 4.39 11.51 14.55
CA ASN A 208 3.83 11.23 15.85
C ASN A 208 2.45 10.56 15.77
N ALA A 209 1.60 11.00 14.83
CA ALA A 209 0.28 10.41 14.63
C ALA A 209 0.39 8.94 14.16
N ILE A 210 1.34 8.61 13.29
CA ILE A 210 1.59 7.23 12.85
C ILE A 210 2.05 6.36 14.01
N PHE A 211 3.05 6.81 14.79
CA PHE A 211 3.54 6.07 15.96
C PHE A 211 2.44 5.84 16.97
N HIS A 212 1.68 6.89 17.30
CA HIS A 212 0.57 6.80 18.23
C HIS A 212 -0.54 5.84 17.74
N ALA A 213 -0.92 5.94 16.46
CA ALA A 213 -1.96 5.07 15.88
C ALA A 213 -1.55 3.59 15.91
N LEU A 214 -0.27 3.30 15.73
CA LEU A 214 0.29 1.96 15.78
C LEU A 214 0.67 1.52 17.20
N GLY A 215 0.46 2.40 18.22
CA GLY A 215 0.74 2.11 19.63
C GLY A 215 2.23 2.00 19.95
N GLU A 216 3.06 2.66 19.17
CA GLU A 216 4.52 2.76 19.38
C GLU A 216 4.90 4.16 19.88
N GLN A 217 6.11 4.29 20.43
CA GLN A 217 6.67 5.58 20.84
C GLN A 217 7.69 6.03 19.78
N ASP A 218 7.57 7.29 19.36
CA ASP A 218 8.57 7.87 18.46
C ASP A 218 9.89 8.10 19.22
N PRO A 219 11.00 7.43 18.85
CA PRO A 219 12.27 7.58 19.54
C PRO A 219 12.88 8.98 19.36
N GLU A 220 12.57 9.69 18.28
CA GLU A 220 13.06 11.04 18.03
C GLU A 220 12.30 12.09 18.85
N HIS A 221 11.05 11.78 19.24
CA HIS A 221 10.18 12.67 19.98
C HIS A 221 9.44 11.93 21.08
N PRO A 222 10.15 11.44 22.13
CA PRO A 222 9.49 10.80 23.25
C PRO A 222 8.51 11.80 23.90
N PRO A 223 7.36 11.34 24.43
CA PRO A 223 6.44 12.20 25.14
C PRO A 223 7.20 12.90 26.26
N ALA A 224 6.97 14.21 26.41
CA ALA A 224 7.58 14.98 27.49
C ALA A 224 7.36 14.21 28.80
N SER A 225 8.45 13.90 29.51
CA SER A 225 8.38 13.24 30.81
C SER A 225 7.38 14.01 31.65
N ARG A 226 6.28 13.38 32.04
CA ARG A 226 5.39 13.99 33.04
C ARG A 226 6.28 14.21 34.26
N ASP A 227 6.64 15.46 34.51
CA ASP A 227 7.36 15.85 35.72
C ASP A 227 6.64 15.20 36.89
N ARG A 228 7.33 14.28 37.56
CA ARG A 228 6.87 13.79 38.83
C ARG A 228 6.71 15.04 39.71
N PRO A 229 5.55 15.28 40.29
CA PRO A 229 5.43 16.34 41.28
C PRO A 229 6.53 16.13 42.32
N PRO A 230 7.24 17.18 42.76
CA PRO A 230 8.25 17.06 43.79
C PRO A 230 7.63 16.35 45.00
N GLY A 231 8.25 15.25 45.39
CA GLY A 231 7.83 14.51 46.57
C GLY A 231 7.90 15.44 47.80
N PRO A 232 7.09 15.24 48.83
CA PRO A 232 7.11 16.08 50.00
C PRO A 232 8.49 16.03 50.61
N GLU A 233 9.11 17.20 50.73
CA GLU A 233 10.35 17.38 51.52
C GLU A 233 10.10 16.90 52.95
N ARG A 234 10.97 16.03 53.44
CA ARG A 234 10.95 15.56 54.83
C ARG A 234 11.81 16.49 55.69
#